data_e2009a132c6fce4d85f4f5aa9ab4c02e
#
_entry.id   e2009a132c6fce4d85f4f5aa9ab4c02e
#
_cell.length_a   1.000
_cell.length_b   1.000
_cell.length_c   1.000
_cell.angle_alpha   90.00
_cell.angle_beta   90.00
_cell.angle_gamma   90.00
#
_symmetry.space_group_name_H-M   'P 1'
#
loop_
_entity.id
_entity.type
_entity.pdbx_description
1 polymer ?
#
loop_
_entity_poly.entity_id
_entity_poly.type
_entity_poly.pdbx_seq_one_letter_code
_entity_poly.pdbx_strand_id
1 'polypeptide(L)'
;MKAENSAKIQFDSLSANEAFARGAAAAFLARYDPTVPQLADIKTAVSEAVTNCIVHAYPDAIGPVTLSIAVYPERLVKITVTDKGIGIPDVEKAMEPLFTTGNPEERSGL
;
A
#
# COMPACT_ATOMS: atom_id res chain seq x y z
N MET A 1 -13.70 -11.80 6.74
CA MET A 1 -14.14 -11.73 5.35
C MET A 1 -13.01 -12.12 4.43
N LYS A 2 -13.31 -12.87 3.42
CA LYS A 2 -12.28 -13.42 2.56
C LYS A 2 -12.10 -12.56 1.32
N ALA A 3 -10.85 -12.30 0.96
CA ALA A 3 -10.55 -11.49 -0.22
C ALA A 3 -11.00 -12.21 -1.48
N GLU A 4 -11.55 -11.46 -2.42
CA GLU A 4 -11.88 -11.97 -3.73
C GLU A 4 -10.65 -12.08 -4.62
N ASN A 5 -9.68 -11.21 -4.40
CA ASN A 5 -8.47 -11.19 -5.18
C ASN A 5 -7.39 -10.50 -4.36
N SER A 6 -6.16 -10.88 -4.60
CA SER A 6 -5.06 -10.23 -3.88
C SER A 6 -3.79 -10.34 -4.70
N ALA A 7 -2.86 -9.46 -4.39
CA ALA A 7 -1.55 -9.46 -5.02
C ALA A 7 -0.53 -9.02 -3.98
N LYS A 8 0.68 -9.49 -4.14
CA LYS A 8 1.76 -9.15 -3.24
C LYS A 8 3.03 -9.02 -4.05
N ILE A 9 3.76 -7.94 -3.85
CA ILE A 9 5.05 -7.77 -4.48
C ILE A 9 6.07 -7.38 -3.41
N GLN A 10 7.29 -7.80 -3.64
CA GLN A 10 8.38 -7.45 -2.74
C GLN A 10 9.48 -6.81 -3.58
N PHE A 11 10.08 -5.76 -3.05
CA PHE A 11 11.12 -5.05 -3.78
C PHE A 11 12.10 -4.44 -2.79
N ASP A 12 13.24 -4.02 -3.30
CA ASP A 12 14.27 -3.42 -2.46
C ASP A 12 13.89 -1.99 -2.07
N SER A 13 14.37 -1.54 -0.92
CA SER A 13 14.03 -0.24 -0.37
C SER A 13 14.80 0.89 -1.06
N LEU A 14 14.79 0.88 -2.38
CA LEU A 14 15.39 1.93 -3.19
C LEU A 14 14.31 2.93 -3.56
N SER A 15 14.64 4.22 -3.49
CA SER A 15 13.63 5.24 -3.78
C SER A 15 13.07 5.10 -5.19
N ALA A 16 13.87 4.56 -6.12
CA ALA A 16 13.39 4.34 -7.48
C ALA A 16 12.22 3.36 -7.52
N ASN A 17 12.11 2.47 -6.53
CA ASN A 17 11.05 1.47 -6.52
C ASN A 17 9.72 1.99 -6.00
N GLU A 18 9.68 3.22 -5.51
CA GLU A 18 8.42 3.82 -5.10
C GLU A 18 7.49 3.94 -6.32
N ALA A 19 8.03 4.39 -7.45
CA ALA A 19 7.21 4.52 -8.65
C ALA A 19 6.73 3.17 -9.16
N PHE A 20 7.57 2.14 -9.03
CA PHE A 20 7.17 0.79 -9.41
C PHE A 20 6.00 0.30 -8.55
N ALA A 21 6.11 0.50 -7.24
CA ALA A 21 5.05 0.06 -6.33
C ALA A 21 3.74 0.78 -6.62
N ARG A 22 3.80 2.08 -6.81
CA ARG A 22 2.64 2.89 -7.10
C ARG A 22 1.97 2.44 -8.40
N GLY A 23 2.78 2.22 -9.43
CA GLY A 23 2.25 1.77 -10.71
C GLY A 23 1.66 0.37 -10.65
N ALA A 24 2.29 -0.53 -9.89
CA ALA A 24 1.78 -1.87 -9.73
C ALA A 24 0.42 -1.88 -9.04
N ALA A 25 0.27 -1.06 -8.00
CA ALA A 25 -1.01 -0.97 -7.31
C ALA A 25 -2.09 -0.45 -8.25
N ALA A 26 -1.78 0.59 -9.01
CA ALA A 26 -2.74 1.15 -9.94
C ALA A 26 -3.14 0.14 -11.01
N ALA A 27 -2.16 -0.59 -11.52
CA ALA A 27 -2.43 -1.57 -12.57
C ALA A 27 -3.31 -2.71 -12.04
N PHE A 28 -3.01 -3.19 -10.83
CA PHE A 28 -3.79 -4.26 -10.24
C PHE A 28 -5.24 -3.84 -10.02
N LEU A 29 -5.45 -2.62 -9.57
CA LEU A 29 -6.78 -2.15 -9.23
C LEU A 29 -7.56 -1.61 -10.42
N ALA A 30 -6.92 -1.43 -11.57
CA ALA A 30 -7.57 -0.86 -12.74
C ALA A 30 -8.80 -1.65 -13.18
N ARG A 31 -8.75 -2.98 -13.01
CA ARG A 31 -9.86 -3.84 -13.42
C ARG A 31 -11.13 -3.61 -12.61
N TYR A 32 -11.02 -2.92 -11.49
CA TYR A 32 -12.16 -2.66 -10.62
C TYR A 32 -12.77 -1.29 -10.86
N ASP A 33 -12.41 -0.64 -11.97
CA ASP A 33 -13.01 0.62 -12.39
C ASP A 33 -12.92 1.73 -11.34
N PRO A 34 -11.74 2.01 -10.84
CA PRO A 34 -11.63 3.15 -9.93
C PRO A 34 -11.83 4.45 -10.69
N THR A 35 -12.42 5.42 -10.03
CA THR A 35 -12.48 6.76 -10.62
C THR A 35 -11.08 7.36 -10.62
N VAL A 36 -10.91 8.44 -11.38
CA VAL A 36 -9.62 9.11 -11.43
C VAL A 36 -9.18 9.59 -10.04
N PRO A 37 -10.06 10.24 -9.25
CA PRO A 37 -9.67 10.62 -7.90
C PRO A 37 -9.33 9.43 -7.02
N GLN A 38 -10.07 8.32 -7.13
CA GLN A 38 -9.77 7.14 -6.35
C GLN A 38 -8.40 6.59 -6.69
N LEU A 39 -8.08 6.55 -7.98
CA LEU A 39 -6.79 6.05 -8.41
C LEU A 39 -5.65 6.95 -7.92
N ALA A 40 -5.88 8.26 -7.94
CA ALA A 40 -4.89 9.20 -7.44
C ALA A 40 -4.65 8.99 -5.94
N ASP A 41 -5.72 8.75 -5.18
CA ASP A 41 -5.60 8.48 -3.76
C ASP A 41 -4.81 7.21 -3.49
N ILE A 42 -5.06 6.17 -4.29
CA ILE A 42 -4.33 4.92 -4.16
C ILE A 42 -2.84 5.15 -4.39
N LYS A 43 -2.51 5.85 -5.45
CA LYS A 43 -1.12 6.11 -5.78
C LYS A 43 -0.44 6.92 -4.69
N THR A 44 -1.12 7.93 -4.17
CA THR A 44 -0.55 8.75 -3.10
C THR A 44 -0.32 7.93 -1.84
N ALA A 45 -1.30 7.11 -1.48
CA ALA A 45 -1.19 6.30 -0.28
C ALA A 45 -0.03 5.31 -0.38
N VAL A 46 0.11 4.67 -1.52
CA VAL A 46 1.21 3.72 -1.73
C VAL A 46 2.54 4.44 -1.68
N SER A 47 2.64 5.59 -2.35
CA SER A 47 3.89 6.35 -2.36
C SER A 47 4.31 6.74 -0.96
N GLU A 48 3.37 7.23 -0.17
CA GLU A 48 3.69 7.65 1.19
C GLU A 48 4.13 6.49 2.05
N ALA A 49 3.41 5.38 1.96
CA ALA A 49 3.73 4.22 2.78
C ALA A 49 5.10 3.63 2.42
N VAL A 50 5.38 3.54 1.11
CA VAL A 50 6.66 3.01 0.66
C VAL A 50 7.79 3.94 1.04
N THR A 51 7.59 5.25 0.86
CA THR A 51 8.62 6.21 1.23
C THR A 51 8.93 6.14 2.72
N ASN A 52 7.90 5.99 3.53
CA ASN A 52 8.10 5.87 4.98
C ASN A 52 8.92 4.62 5.31
N CYS A 53 8.65 3.51 4.64
CA CYS A 53 9.46 2.32 4.86
C CYS A 53 10.92 2.55 4.49
N ILE A 54 11.15 3.19 3.35
CA ILE A 54 12.51 3.43 2.90
C ILE A 54 13.26 4.33 3.89
N VAL A 55 12.62 5.40 4.30
CA VAL A 55 13.27 6.40 5.15
C VAL A 55 13.45 5.91 6.57
N HIS A 56 12.43 5.26 7.13
CA HIS A 56 12.44 4.96 8.56
C HIS A 56 12.91 3.55 8.88
N ALA A 57 12.62 2.59 8.02
CA ALA A 57 13.02 1.21 8.30
C ALA A 57 14.43 0.91 7.80
N TYR A 58 14.83 1.55 6.72
CA TYR A 58 16.13 1.26 6.10
C TYR A 58 16.88 2.54 5.80
N PRO A 59 17.22 3.33 6.84
CA PRO A 59 17.86 4.62 6.58
C PRO A 59 19.28 4.49 5.99
N ASP A 60 19.99 3.42 6.33
CA ASP A 60 21.38 3.27 5.91
C ASP A 60 21.64 1.96 5.21
N ALA A 61 20.60 1.26 4.81
CA ALA A 61 20.78 -0.05 4.20
C ALA A 61 19.63 -0.30 3.23
N ILE A 62 19.74 -1.36 2.47
CA ILE A 62 18.69 -1.77 1.58
C ILE A 62 18.06 -3.02 2.14
N GLY A 63 16.75 -3.03 2.24
CA GLY A 63 16.02 -4.18 2.75
C GLY A 63 14.72 -4.37 1.99
N PRO A 64 14.03 -5.47 2.28
CA PRO A 64 12.81 -5.80 1.55
C PRO A 64 11.62 -4.98 2.02
N VAL A 65 10.84 -4.52 1.06
CA VAL A 65 9.56 -3.87 1.31
C VAL A 65 8.51 -4.69 0.58
N THR A 66 7.44 -5.03 1.28
CA THR A 66 6.36 -5.82 0.71
C THR A 66 5.10 -5.00 0.62
N LEU A 67 4.53 -4.95 -0.57
CA LEU A 67 3.25 -4.31 -0.82
C LEU A 67 2.22 -5.40 -1.06
N SER A 68 1.15 -5.39 -0.28
CA SER A 68 0.05 -6.34 -0.42
C SER A 68 -1.22 -5.57 -0.72
N ILE A 69 -2.00 -6.07 -1.66
CA ILE A 69 -3.26 -5.45 -2.03
C ILE A 69 -4.31 -6.54 -2.03
N ALA A 70 -5.40 -6.31 -1.34
CA ALA A 70 -6.50 -7.28 -1.30
C ALA A 70 -7.80 -6.56 -1.62
N VAL A 71 -8.62 -7.20 -2.43
CA VAL A 71 -9.93 -6.67 -2.80
C VAL A 71 -10.97 -7.60 -2.21
N TYR A 72 -11.89 -7.02 -1.47
CA TYR A 72 -12.96 -7.74 -0.80
C TYR A 72 -14.28 -7.42 -1.48
N PRO A 73 -15.35 -8.15 -1.13
CA PRO A 73 -16.65 -7.86 -1.71
C PRO A 73 -17.02 -6.39 -1.58
N GLU A 74 -17.78 -5.91 -2.56
CA GLU A 74 -18.24 -4.52 -2.60
C GLU A 74 -17.09 -3.54 -2.83
N ARG A 75 -16.03 -4.03 -3.48
CA ARG A 75 -14.91 -3.19 -3.88
C ARG A 75 -14.16 -2.57 -2.70
N LEU A 76 -14.21 -3.22 -1.57
CA LEU A 76 -13.43 -2.80 -0.42
C LEU A 76 -11.98 -3.20 -0.66
N VAL A 77 -11.06 -2.26 -0.54
CA VAL A 77 -9.65 -2.49 -0.85
C VAL A 77 -8.81 -2.27 0.41
N LYS A 78 -7.93 -3.22 0.65
CA LYS A 78 -6.98 -3.10 1.75
C LYS A 78 -5.57 -3.12 1.17
N ILE A 79 -4.79 -2.11 1.51
CA ILE A 79 -3.41 -2.00 1.06
C ILE A 79 -2.53 -2.04 2.29
N THR A 80 -1.54 -2.93 2.27
CA THR A 80 -0.63 -3.12 3.40
C THR A 80 0.79 -2.99 2.88
N VAL A 81 1.59 -2.18 3.56
CA VAL A 81 3.01 -2.08 3.26
C VAL A 81 3.76 -2.49 4.52
N THR A 82 4.61 -3.49 4.38
CA THR A 82 5.37 -3.99 5.53
C THR A 82 6.85 -3.98 5.20
N ASP A 83 7.64 -3.91 6.24
CA ASP A 83 9.09 -3.95 6.12
C ASP A 83 9.66 -4.92 7.14
N LYS A 84 10.95 -5.17 7.00
CA LYS A 84 11.68 -5.97 7.98
C LYS A 84 12.74 -5.10 8.62
N GLY A 85 12.39 -3.85 8.83
CA GLY A 85 13.32 -2.85 9.28
C GLY A 85 13.91 -3.15 10.62
N ILE A 86 14.99 -2.46 10.89
CA ILE A 86 15.78 -2.65 12.09
C ILE A 86 15.07 -1.98 13.25
N GLY A 87 14.60 -2.80 14.19
CA GLY A 87 14.01 -2.26 15.41
C GLY A 87 12.70 -1.54 15.22
N ILE A 88 12.15 -1.56 14.02
CA ILE A 88 10.87 -0.94 13.73
C ILE A 88 9.87 -2.04 13.47
N PRO A 89 8.76 -2.06 14.19
CA PRO A 89 7.74 -3.07 13.92
C PRO A 89 7.22 -2.92 12.50
N ASP A 90 6.70 -4.00 11.97
CA ASP A 90 6.09 -3.94 10.65
C ASP A 90 5.11 -2.78 10.60
N VAL A 91 5.23 -1.99 9.54
CA VAL A 91 4.31 -0.90 9.31
C VAL A 91 3.17 -1.44 8.46
N GLU A 92 2.00 -1.38 9.03
CA GLU A 92 0.83 -1.90 8.35
C GLU A 92 -0.20 -0.80 8.23
N LYS A 93 -0.61 -0.53 7.02
CA LYS A 93 -1.62 0.48 6.75
C LYS A 93 -2.74 -0.15 5.95
N ALA A 94 -3.93 -0.06 6.47
CA ALA A 94 -5.12 -0.52 5.80
C ALA A 94 -5.86 0.68 5.27
N MET A 95 -6.24 0.66 4.02
CA MET A 95 -6.90 1.78 3.38
C MET A 95 -8.02 1.26 2.50
N GLU A 96 -9.00 2.08 2.34
CA GLU A 96 -10.16 1.73 1.55
C GLU A 96 -10.44 2.83 0.53
N PRO A 97 -9.47 3.09 -0.34
CA PRO A 97 -9.60 4.25 -1.23
C PRO A 97 -10.76 4.15 -2.21
N LEU A 98 -11.21 2.96 -2.54
CA LEU A 98 -12.34 2.80 -3.44
C LEU A 98 -13.67 3.05 -2.73
N PHE A 99 -13.66 3.05 -1.42
CA PHE A 99 -14.84 3.30 -0.59
C PHE A 99 -14.48 4.34 0.44
N THR A 100 -14.18 5.50 -0.02
CA THR A 100 -13.59 6.54 0.80
C THR A 100 -14.42 6.96 1.99
N THR A 101 -15.59 6.39 2.14
CA THR A 101 -16.35 6.59 3.35
C THR A 101 -15.71 5.89 4.54
N GLY A 102 -14.67 5.12 4.26
CA GLY A 102 -13.97 4.49 5.37
C GLY A 102 -13.56 5.52 6.39
N ASN A 103 -13.63 5.12 7.62
CA ASN A 103 -13.37 6.00 8.73
C ASN A 103 -11.87 6.31 8.82
N PRO A 104 -11.48 7.56 8.69
CA PRO A 104 -10.06 7.90 8.77
C PRO A 104 -9.41 7.48 10.07
N GLU A 105 -10.16 7.49 11.16
CA GLU A 105 -9.59 7.07 12.44
C GLU A 105 -9.21 5.62 12.43
N GLU A 106 -9.95 4.81 11.73
CA GLU A 106 -9.62 3.40 11.67
C GLU A 106 -8.30 3.19 10.96
N ARG A 107 -8.02 4.01 9.98
CA ARG A 107 -6.79 3.89 9.25
C ARG A 107 -5.64 4.58 9.94
N SER A 108 -5.90 5.73 10.49
CA SER A 108 -4.83 6.52 11.06
C SER A 108 -4.56 6.18 12.51
N GLY A 109 -5.50 5.54 13.16
CA GLY A 109 -5.25 5.05 14.50
C GLY A 109 -4.21 3.97 14.53
N LEU A 110 -3.76 3.62 13.40
CA LEU A 110 -2.72 2.63 13.25
C LEU A 110 -1.38 3.12 13.76
#